data_185e9667ac25ebe56fa53e5ef6aa2d4c
#
_entry.id   185e9667ac25ebe56fa53e5ef6aa2d4c
#
_cell.length_a   1.000
_cell.length_b   1.000
_cell.length_c   1.000
_cell.angle_alpha   90.00
_cell.angle_beta   90.00
_cell.angle_gamma   90.00
#
_symmetry.space_group_name_H-M   'P 1'
#
loop_
_entity.id
_entity.type
_entity.pdbx_description
1 polymer ?
#
loop_
_entity_poly.entity_id
_entity_poly.type
_entity_poly.pdbx_seq_one_letter_code
_entity_poly.pdbx_strand_id
1 'polypeptide(L)'
;QPDLSVVLEAGDGAQAVQALTPGTSQSRLVGPVDVVLMDVRMPTMDGLAATERIVAAGTPEQPAPRIIVLTTFDLDEYVMSAIRAGASGFLLKDAPPEDMLAAIRTVHHGDAVIAPSSTRRLLEHLVTALPAEHRRSDAADEALASLTEREREVLVLMARGRSNTEIGSDLYVAEATVKTHVGRILAKLGARDRVQAVVLAYETGLVVPGS
;
A
#
# COMPACT_ATOMS: atom_id res chain seq x y z
N GLN A 1 -17.88 -14.67 -3.73
CA GLN A 1 -17.23 -14.74 -5.05
C GLN A 1 -16.43 -16.04 -5.13
N PRO A 2 -16.32 -16.70 -6.30
CA PRO A 2 -15.64 -17.99 -6.40
C PRO A 2 -14.13 -17.92 -6.09
N ASP A 3 -13.54 -16.74 -6.27
CA ASP A 3 -12.12 -16.44 -6.12
C ASP A 3 -11.77 -15.80 -4.77
N LEU A 4 -12.76 -15.55 -3.89
CA LEU A 4 -12.56 -14.90 -2.59
C LEU A 4 -13.19 -15.72 -1.47
N SER A 5 -12.45 -15.91 -0.39
CA SER A 5 -12.91 -16.60 0.81
C SER A 5 -12.64 -15.76 2.05
N VAL A 6 -13.64 -15.59 2.89
CA VAL A 6 -13.46 -14.97 4.22
C VAL A 6 -12.95 -16.06 5.17
N VAL A 7 -11.72 -15.92 5.60
CA VAL A 7 -11.04 -16.91 6.47
C VAL A 7 -10.97 -16.46 7.93
N LEU A 8 -11.23 -15.18 8.21
CA LEU A 8 -11.23 -14.62 9.55
C LEU A 8 -12.15 -13.39 9.63
N GLU A 9 -12.85 -13.27 10.75
CA GLU A 9 -13.54 -12.04 11.17
C GLU A 9 -13.04 -11.66 12.57
N ALA A 10 -12.68 -10.40 12.77
CA ALA A 10 -12.23 -9.84 14.04
C ALA A 10 -13.12 -8.67 14.44
N GLY A 11 -13.53 -8.62 15.69
CA GLY A 11 -14.42 -7.56 16.21
C GLY A 11 -13.71 -6.26 16.56
N ASP A 12 -12.38 -6.28 16.69
CA ASP A 12 -11.54 -5.12 16.96
C ASP A 12 -10.10 -5.33 16.48
N GLY A 13 -9.30 -4.25 16.52
CA GLY A 13 -7.91 -4.28 16.08
C GLY A 13 -7.01 -5.20 16.92
N ALA A 14 -7.30 -5.37 18.21
CA ALA A 14 -6.49 -6.23 19.07
C ALA A 14 -6.67 -7.72 18.70
N GLN A 15 -7.90 -8.13 18.38
CA GLN A 15 -8.19 -9.47 17.89
C GLN A 15 -7.55 -9.70 16.52
N ALA A 16 -7.59 -8.70 15.63
CA ALA A 16 -6.94 -8.79 14.32
C ALA A 16 -5.42 -8.98 14.47
N VAL A 17 -4.75 -8.17 15.31
CA VAL A 17 -3.31 -8.31 15.60
C VAL A 17 -3.00 -9.69 16.18
N GLN A 18 -3.77 -10.14 17.18
CA GLN A 18 -3.57 -11.44 17.79
C GLN A 18 -3.69 -12.60 16.77
N ALA A 19 -4.64 -12.51 15.86
CA ALA A 19 -4.86 -13.56 14.86
C ALA A 19 -3.81 -13.57 13.73
N LEU A 20 -3.29 -12.39 13.36
CA LEU A 20 -2.43 -12.21 12.18
C LEU A 20 -0.94 -12.10 12.50
N THR A 21 -0.57 -12.02 13.79
CA THR A 21 0.85 -11.98 14.19
C THR A 21 1.38 -13.39 14.36
N PRO A 22 2.53 -13.75 13.75
CA PRO A 22 3.15 -15.06 13.90
C PRO A 22 3.47 -15.39 15.38
N GLY A 23 3.26 -16.65 15.77
CA GLY A 23 3.63 -17.14 17.12
C GLY A 23 2.58 -16.94 18.21
N THR A 24 1.43 -16.34 17.92
CA THR A 24 0.30 -16.29 18.85
C THR A 24 -0.49 -17.60 18.81
N SER A 25 -0.66 -18.26 19.96
CA SER A 25 -1.19 -19.63 20.11
C SER A 25 -2.71 -19.76 19.82
N GLN A 26 -3.40 -18.76 19.30
CA GLN A 26 -4.84 -18.76 19.06
C GLN A 26 -5.20 -18.47 17.60
N SER A 27 -4.37 -18.90 16.67
CA SER A 27 -4.73 -18.77 15.25
C SER A 27 -5.96 -19.63 14.94
N ARG A 28 -7.12 -19.01 14.86
CA ARG A 28 -8.36 -19.60 14.31
C ARG A 28 -8.37 -19.57 12.77
N LEU A 29 -7.22 -19.33 12.17
CA LEU A 29 -7.08 -19.19 10.72
C LEU A 29 -7.31 -20.55 10.06
N VAL A 30 -8.20 -20.59 9.10
CA VAL A 30 -8.46 -21.76 8.24
C VAL A 30 -7.43 -21.85 7.09
N GLY A 31 -6.64 -20.81 6.91
CA GLY A 31 -5.63 -20.70 5.84
C GLY A 31 -4.85 -19.39 5.90
N PRO A 32 -3.92 -19.16 4.97
CA PRO A 32 -3.21 -17.89 4.88
C PRO A 32 -4.19 -16.74 4.58
N VAL A 33 -3.89 -15.56 5.10
CA VAL A 33 -4.62 -14.33 4.80
C VAL A 33 -3.80 -13.52 3.81
N ASP A 34 -4.33 -13.30 2.62
CA ASP A 34 -3.66 -12.51 1.59
C ASP A 34 -3.97 -11.01 1.75
N VAL A 35 -5.25 -10.68 2.02
CA VAL A 35 -5.76 -9.32 2.11
C VAL A 35 -6.64 -9.15 3.35
N VAL A 36 -6.47 -8.04 4.05
CA VAL A 36 -7.29 -7.64 5.20
C VAL A 36 -8.08 -6.39 4.84
N LEU A 37 -9.38 -6.39 5.09
CA LEU A 37 -10.20 -5.18 5.12
C LEU A 37 -10.24 -4.66 6.55
N MET A 38 -9.64 -3.51 6.81
CA MET A 38 -9.44 -2.95 8.14
C MET A 38 -10.28 -1.69 8.33
N ASP A 39 -11.24 -1.75 9.24
CA ASP A 39 -11.95 -0.53 9.67
C ASP A 39 -11.03 0.37 10.48
N VAL A 40 -11.07 1.69 10.25
CA VAL A 40 -10.32 2.68 11.05
C VAL A 40 -10.86 2.72 12.48
N ARG A 41 -12.18 2.86 12.63
CA ARG A 41 -12.78 3.07 13.95
C ARG A 41 -13.30 1.77 14.56
N MET A 42 -12.53 1.22 15.47
CA MET A 42 -12.88 0.02 16.24
C MET A 42 -12.66 0.27 17.74
N PRO A 43 -13.40 -0.43 18.62
CA PRO A 43 -13.16 -0.39 20.06
C PRO A 43 -11.79 -1.02 20.39
N THR A 44 -11.31 -0.81 21.61
CA THR A 44 -10.08 -1.37 22.18
C THR A 44 -8.80 -0.94 21.45
N MET A 45 -8.69 -1.19 20.16
CA MET A 45 -7.58 -0.81 19.29
C MET A 45 -8.13 -0.40 17.93
N ASP A 46 -7.78 0.79 17.47
CA ASP A 46 -8.17 1.29 16.16
C ASP A 46 -7.43 0.54 15.02
N GLY A 47 -7.96 0.68 13.81
CA GLY A 47 -7.42 -0.04 12.65
C GLY A 47 -6.06 0.45 12.18
N LEU A 48 -5.69 1.70 12.46
CA LEU A 48 -4.38 2.23 12.08
C LEU A 48 -3.29 1.64 12.96
N ALA A 49 -3.51 1.63 14.28
CA ALA A 49 -2.60 0.99 15.23
C ALA A 49 -2.51 -0.54 15.00
N ALA A 50 -3.62 -1.18 14.62
CA ALA A 50 -3.62 -2.59 14.27
C ALA A 50 -2.82 -2.84 12.98
N THR A 51 -2.99 -2.00 11.95
CA THR A 51 -2.26 -2.07 10.68
C THR A 51 -0.76 -1.99 10.92
N GLU A 52 -0.30 -0.99 11.66
CA GLU A 52 1.12 -0.80 11.98
C GLU A 52 1.71 -2.04 12.66
N ARG A 53 1.03 -2.62 13.66
CA ARG A 53 1.50 -3.81 14.38
C ARG A 53 1.53 -5.05 13.50
N ILE A 54 0.52 -5.29 12.67
CA ILE A 54 0.46 -6.43 11.76
C ILE A 54 1.58 -6.33 10.74
N VAL A 55 1.80 -5.14 10.17
CA VAL A 55 2.85 -4.90 9.19
C VAL A 55 4.24 -5.08 9.80
N ALA A 56 4.47 -4.53 11.00
CA ALA A 56 5.75 -4.65 11.71
C ALA A 56 6.07 -6.10 12.14
N ALA A 57 5.05 -6.95 12.29
CA ALA A 57 5.25 -8.36 12.65
C ALA A 57 5.59 -9.26 11.44
N GLY A 58 5.49 -8.76 10.21
CA GLY A 58 5.86 -9.50 9.00
C GLY A 58 7.35 -9.72 8.90
N THR A 59 7.75 -10.89 8.39
CA THR A 59 9.14 -11.25 8.10
C THR A 59 9.30 -11.62 6.62
N PRO A 60 10.52 -11.70 6.07
CA PRO A 60 10.73 -12.19 4.71
C PRO A 60 10.16 -13.59 4.46
N GLU A 61 10.18 -14.47 5.47
CA GLU A 61 9.65 -15.83 5.40
C GLU A 61 8.13 -15.89 5.56
N GLN A 62 7.57 -14.93 6.30
CA GLN A 62 6.13 -14.79 6.56
C GLN A 62 5.73 -13.32 6.40
N PRO A 63 5.58 -12.86 5.16
CA PRO A 63 5.21 -11.47 4.91
C PRO A 63 3.82 -11.16 5.50
N ALA A 64 3.68 -9.96 6.03
CA ALA A 64 2.38 -9.49 6.52
C ALA A 64 1.35 -9.47 5.37
N PRO A 65 0.07 -9.77 5.65
CA PRO A 65 -1.00 -9.62 4.67
C PRO A 65 -1.07 -8.18 4.17
N ARG A 66 -1.61 -7.97 3.00
CA ARG A 66 -1.88 -6.63 2.47
C ARG A 66 -3.11 -6.06 3.12
N ILE A 67 -3.08 -4.80 3.50
CA ILE A 67 -4.16 -4.18 4.28
C ILE A 67 -4.81 -3.06 3.48
N ILE A 68 -6.13 -3.19 3.27
CA ILE A 68 -6.99 -2.13 2.72
C ILE A 68 -7.73 -1.51 3.89
N VAL A 69 -7.47 -0.24 4.16
CA VAL A 69 -8.16 0.50 5.22
C VAL A 69 -9.50 1.00 4.72
N LEU A 70 -10.55 0.77 5.52
CA LEU A 70 -11.92 1.22 5.26
C LEU A 70 -12.28 2.38 6.19
N THR A 71 -12.82 3.47 5.64
CA THR A 71 -13.25 4.63 6.41
C THR A 71 -14.59 5.17 5.92
N THR A 72 -15.30 5.88 6.80
CA THR A 72 -16.52 6.61 6.46
C THR A 72 -16.26 8.04 6.02
N PHE A 73 -15.04 8.55 6.17
CA PHE A 73 -14.70 9.93 5.91
C PHE A 73 -13.48 10.05 5.00
N ASP A 74 -13.60 10.92 4.01
CA ASP A 74 -12.50 11.35 3.13
C ASP A 74 -11.65 12.42 3.84
N LEU A 75 -11.11 12.07 5.01
CA LEU A 75 -10.21 12.94 5.76
C LEU A 75 -8.77 12.59 5.40
N ASP A 76 -8.10 13.51 4.73
CA ASP A 76 -6.69 13.40 4.30
C ASP A 76 -5.76 12.90 5.41
N GLU A 77 -6.02 13.26 6.68
CA GLU A 77 -5.26 12.80 7.85
C GLU A 77 -5.30 11.28 8.07
N TYR A 78 -6.47 10.63 7.87
CA TYR A 78 -6.59 9.18 8.04
C TYR A 78 -5.89 8.41 6.93
N VAL A 79 -5.95 8.92 5.73
CA VAL A 79 -5.28 8.31 4.59
C VAL A 79 -3.77 8.37 4.78
N MET A 80 -3.23 9.51 5.23
CA MET A 80 -1.82 9.66 5.56
C MET A 80 -1.37 8.72 6.67
N SER A 81 -2.15 8.64 7.74
CA SER A 81 -1.86 7.75 8.85
C SER A 81 -1.93 6.27 8.43
N ALA A 82 -2.88 5.90 7.54
CA ALA A 82 -2.99 4.55 7.00
C ALA A 82 -1.75 4.17 6.17
N ILE A 83 -1.28 5.07 5.32
CA ILE A 83 -0.07 4.85 4.51
C ILE A 83 1.16 4.69 5.41
N ARG A 84 1.35 5.57 6.39
CA ARG A 84 2.47 5.47 7.35
C ARG A 84 2.41 4.18 8.17
N ALA A 85 1.21 3.73 8.53
CA ALA A 85 0.99 2.44 9.18
C ALA A 85 1.30 1.25 8.24
N GLY A 86 1.50 1.48 6.94
CA GLY A 86 1.83 0.46 5.96
C GLY A 86 0.62 -0.13 5.24
N ALA A 87 -0.51 0.57 5.16
CA ALA A 87 -1.65 0.12 4.36
C ALA A 87 -1.28 0.04 2.87
N SER A 88 -1.79 -0.99 2.19
CA SER A 88 -1.62 -1.22 0.75
C SER A 88 -2.75 -0.63 -0.08
N GLY A 89 -3.82 -0.17 0.57
CA GLY A 89 -4.97 0.44 -0.07
C GLY A 89 -5.88 1.18 0.91
N PHE A 90 -6.76 1.98 0.35
CA PHE A 90 -7.72 2.78 1.08
C PHE A 90 -9.04 2.87 0.30
N LEU A 91 -10.15 2.63 0.98
CA LEU A 91 -11.50 2.69 0.41
C LEU A 91 -12.47 3.38 1.36
N LEU A 92 -13.45 4.03 0.79
CA LEU A 92 -14.61 4.51 1.54
C LEU A 92 -15.57 3.33 1.82
N LYS A 93 -16.21 3.32 2.99
CA LYS A 93 -17.20 2.28 3.36
C LYS A 93 -18.46 2.31 2.51
N ASP A 94 -18.76 3.43 1.89
CA ASP A 94 -19.87 3.62 0.96
C ASP A 94 -19.50 3.30 -0.50
N ALA A 95 -18.26 2.86 -0.74
CA ALA A 95 -17.87 2.40 -2.06
C ALA A 95 -18.75 1.22 -2.52
N PRO A 96 -19.12 1.17 -3.81
CA PRO A 96 -19.87 0.06 -4.37
C PRO A 96 -19.18 -1.29 -4.09
N PRO A 97 -19.94 -2.38 -3.83
CA PRO A 97 -19.36 -3.70 -3.57
C PRO A 97 -18.40 -4.18 -4.68
N GLU A 98 -18.69 -3.84 -5.94
CA GLU A 98 -17.84 -4.14 -7.09
C GLU A 98 -16.48 -3.47 -6.99
N ASP A 99 -16.40 -2.23 -6.52
CA ASP A 99 -15.14 -1.50 -6.32
C ASP A 99 -14.32 -2.12 -5.19
N MET A 100 -14.97 -2.55 -4.12
CA MET A 100 -14.31 -3.28 -3.03
C MET A 100 -13.72 -4.61 -3.52
N LEU A 101 -14.46 -5.37 -4.32
CA LEU A 101 -13.99 -6.64 -4.90
C LEU A 101 -12.84 -6.40 -5.88
N ALA A 102 -12.92 -5.36 -6.70
CA ALA A 102 -11.84 -4.96 -7.59
C ALA A 102 -10.59 -4.56 -6.82
N ALA A 103 -10.74 -3.80 -5.73
CA ALA A 103 -9.67 -3.39 -4.83
C ALA A 103 -8.95 -4.57 -4.20
N ILE A 104 -9.68 -5.56 -3.68
CA ILE A 104 -9.08 -6.78 -3.10
C ILE A 104 -8.20 -7.48 -4.14
N ARG A 105 -8.70 -7.66 -5.36
CA ARG A 105 -7.94 -8.31 -6.44
C ARG A 105 -6.70 -7.51 -6.83
N THR A 106 -6.84 -6.20 -6.97
CA THR A 106 -5.75 -5.29 -7.33
C THR A 106 -4.65 -5.32 -6.27
N VAL A 107 -5.01 -5.20 -5.00
CA VAL A 107 -4.06 -5.24 -3.87
C VAL A 107 -3.40 -6.61 -3.77
N HIS A 108 -4.14 -7.71 -3.95
CA HIS A 108 -3.58 -9.06 -3.98
C HIS A 108 -2.49 -9.22 -5.06
N HIS A 109 -2.63 -8.57 -6.21
CA HIS A 109 -1.62 -8.61 -7.29
C HIS A 109 -0.42 -7.66 -7.08
N GLY A 110 -0.40 -6.91 -5.98
CA GLY A 110 0.71 -6.01 -5.66
C GLY A 110 0.56 -4.57 -6.14
N ASP A 111 -0.54 -4.27 -6.82
CA ASP A 111 -0.91 -2.92 -7.17
C ASP A 111 -1.60 -2.23 -5.98
N ALA A 112 -1.55 -0.89 -5.95
CA ALA A 112 -2.23 -0.13 -4.91
C ALA A 112 -3.64 0.26 -5.36
N VAL A 113 -4.58 0.22 -4.43
CA VAL A 113 -5.89 0.83 -4.63
C VAL A 113 -5.97 2.09 -3.79
N ILE A 114 -5.63 3.17 -4.43
CA ILE A 114 -6.01 4.50 -4.01
C ILE A 114 -6.72 5.09 -5.21
N ALA A 115 -7.96 5.58 -5.04
CA ALA A 115 -8.68 6.20 -6.16
C ALA A 115 -7.79 7.26 -6.82
N PRO A 116 -7.71 7.35 -8.16
CA PRO A 116 -6.79 8.27 -8.84
C PRO A 116 -6.94 9.74 -8.41
N SER A 117 -8.17 10.17 -8.08
CA SER A 117 -8.46 11.50 -7.53
C SER A 117 -7.91 11.72 -6.13
N SER A 118 -7.89 10.66 -5.31
CA SER A 118 -7.35 10.70 -3.95
C SER A 118 -5.84 10.54 -3.94
N THR A 119 -5.26 9.80 -4.89
CA THR A 119 -3.81 9.59 -4.99
C THR A 119 -3.06 10.92 -5.18
N ARG A 120 -3.52 11.77 -6.08
CA ARG A 120 -2.85 13.06 -6.33
C ARG A 120 -2.93 13.99 -5.11
N ARG A 121 -4.12 14.18 -4.54
CA ARG A 121 -4.30 14.98 -3.32
C ARG A 121 -3.49 14.43 -2.15
N LEU A 122 -3.51 13.13 -1.98
CA LEU A 122 -2.77 12.42 -0.97
C LEU A 122 -1.27 12.66 -1.07
N LEU A 123 -0.72 12.57 -2.28
CA LEU A 123 0.70 12.77 -2.55
C LEU A 123 1.11 14.24 -2.34
N GLU A 124 0.26 15.20 -2.68
CA GLU A 124 0.47 16.63 -2.41
C GLU A 124 0.53 16.91 -0.89
N HIS A 125 -0.32 16.26 -0.09
CA HIS A 125 -0.31 16.35 1.37
C HIS A 125 0.85 15.58 2.01
N LEU A 126 1.24 14.41 1.48
CA LEU A 126 2.41 13.65 1.96
C LEU A 126 3.66 14.51 2.02
N VAL A 127 3.89 15.27 0.98
CA VAL A 127 5.11 16.06 0.85
C VAL A 127 5.09 17.33 1.69
N THR A 128 3.94 17.93 1.94
CA THR A 128 3.81 19.07 2.86
C THR A 128 3.90 18.65 4.33
N ALA A 129 3.56 17.40 4.65
CA ALA A 129 3.56 16.87 6.02
C ALA A 129 4.88 16.18 6.41
N LEU A 130 5.78 15.88 5.48
CA LEU A 130 7.10 15.33 5.79
C LEU A 130 8.05 16.45 6.21
N PRO A 131 8.63 16.40 7.44
CA PRO A 131 9.69 17.33 7.83
C PRO A 131 10.87 17.25 6.87
N ALA A 132 11.45 18.38 6.52
CA ALA A 132 12.58 18.48 5.59
C ALA A 132 13.82 17.65 5.99
N GLU A 133 13.89 17.26 7.27
CA GLU A 133 15.00 16.48 7.85
C GLU A 133 14.92 14.96 7.56
N HIS A 134 13.76 14.43 7.15
CA HIS A 134 13.59 13.00 6.82
C HIS A 134 13.81 12.69 5.33
N ARG A 135 14.21 13.67 4.54
CA ARG A 135 14.27 13.55 3.08
C ARG A 135 15.47 12.80 2.51
N ARG A 136 16.42 12.35 3.33
CA ARG A 136 17.60 11.60 2.86
C ARG A 136 18.05 10.60 3.91
N SER A 137 17.72 9.32 3.68
CA SER A 137 18.52 8.25 4.26
C SER A 137 19.46 7.73 3.16
N ASP A 138 20.73 7.58 3.47
CA ASP A 138 21.73 7.04 2.52
C ASP A 138 21.27 5.72 1.89
N ALA A 139 20.55 4.90 2.65
CA ALA A 139 19.96 3.65 2.18
C ALA A 139 18.88 3.82 1.10
N ALA A 140 18.05 4.87 1.19
CA ALA A 140 17.01 5.14 0.19
C ALA A 140 17.63 5.70 -1.11
N ASP A 141 18.65 6.52 -1.00
CA ASP A 141 19.40 7.02 -2.15
C ASP A 141 20.16 5.88 -2.86
N GLU A 142 20.74 4.95 -2.10
CA GLU A 142 21.40 3.74 -2.63
C GLU A 142 20.42 2.81 -3.33
N ALA A 143 19.23 2.58 -2.75
CA ALA A 143 18.17 1.81 -3.37
C ALA A 143 17.71 2.43 -4.70
N LEU A 144 17.52 3.75 -4.76
CA LEU A 144 17.20 4.44 -6.01
C LEU A 144 18.33 4.36 -7.05
N ALA A 145 19.59 4.38 -6.63
CA ALA A 145 20.73 4.22 -7.53
C ALA A 145 20.79 2.84 -8.18
N SER A 146 20.17 1.82 -7.56
CA SER A 146 20.06 0.46 -8.11
C SER A 146 19.07 0.33 -9.28
N LEU A 147 18.19 1.31 -9.46
CA LEU A 147 17.19 1.30 -10.53
C LEU A 147 17.83 1.64 -11.88
N THR A 148 17.44 0.90 -12.92
CA THR A 148 17.75 1.28 -14.29
C THR A 148 17.00 2.55 -14.69
N GLU A 149 17.44 3.23 -15.75
CA GLU A 149 16.72 4.41 -16.28
C GLU A 149 15.24 4.12 -16.53
N ARG A 150 14.94 2.97 -17.14
CA ARG A 150 13.56 2.55 -17.44
C ARG A 150 12.72 2.30 -16.19
N GLU A 151 13.29 1.68 -15.17
CA GLU A 151 12.63 1.47 -13.88
C GLU A 151 12.39 2.81 -13.17
N ARG A 152 13.33 3.74 -13.28
CA ARG A 152 13.17 5.10 -12.72
C ARG A 152 12.05 5.87 -13.43
N GLU A 153 11.94 5.80 -14.75
CA GLU A 153 10.83 6.38 -15.52
C GLU A 153 9.48 5.81 -15.07
N VAL A 154 9.39 4.48 -14.94
CA VAL A 154 8.18 3.81 -14.45
C VAL A 154 7.84 4.27 -13.04
N LEU A 155 8.81 4.36 -12.11
CA LEU A 155 8.59 4.80 -10.74
C LEU A 155 8.08 6.25 -10.68
N VAL A 156 8.61 7.15 -11.52
CA VAL A 156 8.12 8.53 -11.63
C VAL A 156 6.66 8.58 -12.08
N LEU A 157 6.29 7.77 -13.07
CA LEU A 157 4.90 7.69 -13.53
C LEU A 157 3.98 7.06 -12.47
N MET A 158 4.46 6.03 -11.75
CA MET A 158 3.74 5.49 -10.59
C MET A 158 3.47 6.57 -9.54
N ALA A 159 4.47 7.37 -9.21
CA ALA A 159 4.37 8.45 -8.23
C ALA A 159 3.45 9.59 -8.70
N ARG A 160 3.30 9.77 -10.02
CA ARG A 160 2.32 10.68 -10.61
C ARG A 160 0.90 10.12 -10.66
N GLY A 161 0.66 8.94 -10.09
CA GLY A 161 -0.66 8.31 -10.00
C GLY A 161 -1.11 7.57 -11.27
N ARG A 162 -0.21 7.30 -12.23
CA ARG A 162 -0.54 6.57 -13.45
C ARG A 162 -0.78 5.08 -13.15
N SER A 163 -1.82 4.50 -13.70
CA SER A 163 -2.05 3.04 -13.70
C SER A 163 -1.05 2.32 -14.62
N ASN A 164 -0.93 1.01 -14.49
CA ASN A 164 -0.04 0.23 -15.36
C ASN A 164 -0.42 0.33 -16.84
N THR A 165 -1.71 0.42 -17.15
CA THR A 165 -2.21 0.64 -18.52
C THR A 165 -1.81 2.01 -19.04
N GLU A 166 -1.95 3.08 -18.25
CA GLU A 166 -1.54 4.44 -18.64
C GLU A 166 -0.03 4.54 -18.79
N ILE A 167 0.76 3.94 -17.87
CA ILE A 167 2.22 3.86 -17.99
C ILE A 167 2.62 3.13 -19.28
N GLY A 168 1.92 2.03 -19.61
CA GLY A 168 2.14 1.32 -20.85
C GLY A 168 1.91 2.20 -22.09
N SER A 169 0.85 3.00 -22.07
CA SER A 169 0.54 3.96 -23.13
C SER A 169 1.59 5.08 -23.21
N ASP A 170 1.95 5.69 -22.07
CA ASP A 170 2.92 6.78 -22.00
C ASP A 170 4.32 6.35 -22.47
N LEU A 171 4.71 5.10 -22.19
CA LEU A 171 6.02 4.55 -22.50
C LEU A 171 6.06 3.64 -23.75
N TYR A 172 4.95 3.49 -24.46
CA TYR A 172 4.79 2.66 -25.65
C TYR A 172 5.17 1.18 -25.43
N VAL A 173 4.77 0.60 -24.29
CA VAL A 173 4.99 -0.80 -23.95
C VAL A 173 3.71 -1.50 -23.51
N ALA A 174 3.67 -2.82 -23.58
CA ALA A 174 2.53 -3.60 -23.08
C ALA A 174 2.39 -3.48 -21.55
N GLU A 175 1.17 -3.50 -21.02
CA GLU A 175 0.88 -3.49 -19.59
C GLU A 175 1.63 -4.60 -18.82
N ALA A 176 1.75 -5.79 -19.43
CA ALA A 176 2.51 -6.90 -18.85
C ALA A 176 4.00 -6.56 -18.64
N THR A 177 4.58 -5.75 -19.55
CA THR A 177 5.95 -5.25 -19.42
C THR A 177 6.04 -4.26 -18.26
N VAL A 178 5.06 -3.37 -18.11
CA VAL A 178 4.99 -2.44 -16.97
C VAL A 178 4.92 -3.22 -15.66
N LYS A 179 4.05 -4.22 -15.54
CA LYS A 179 3.96 -5.10 -14.35
C LYS A 179 5.31 -5.74 -14.01
N THR A 180 6.06 -6.16 -15.02
CA THR A 180 7.41 -6.70 -14.80
C THR A 180 8.37 -5.64 -14.24
N HIS A 181 8.34 -4.42 -14.77
CA HIS A 181 9.15 -3.32 -14.22
C HIS A 181 8.74 -2.97 -12.79
N VAL A 182 7.43 -2.87 -12.51
CA VAL A 182 6.91 -2.62 -11.14
C VAL A 182 7.44 -3.67 -10.17
N GLY A 183 7.32 -4.96 -10.49
CA GLY A 183 7.83 -6.03 -9.63
C GLY A 183 9.35 -5.92 -9.35
N ARG A 184 10.15 -5.55 -10.36
CA ARG A 184 11.59 -5.32 -10.19
C ARG A 184 11.89 -4.08 -9.34
N ILE A 185 11.13 -3.01 -9.52
CA ILE A 185 11.23 -1.79 -8.72
C ILE A 185 10.95 -2.11 -7.24
N LEU A 186 9.83 -2.80 -6.95
CA LEU A 186 9.48 -3.18 -5.59
C LEU A 186 10.58 -4.02 -4.93
N ALA A 187 11.12 -5.01 -5.66
CA ALA A 187 12.19 -5.86 -5.16
C ALA A 187 13.48 -5.07 -4.86
N LYS A 188 13.89 -4.15 -5.75
CA LYS A 188 15.09 -3.33 -5.58
C LYS A 188 14.97 -2.29 -4.48
N LEU A 189 13.78 -1.70 -4.32
CA LEU A 189 13.50 -0.73 -3.26
C LEU A 189 13.20 -1.39 -1.90
N GLY A 190 13.04 -2.72 -1.84
CA GLY A 190 12.56 -3.41 -0.64
C GLY A 190 11.13 -3.00 -0.27
N ALA A 191 10.38 -2.46 -1.24
CA ALA A 191 9.01 -2.01 -1.04
C ALA A 191 8.04 -3.19 -1.15
N ARG A 192 7.15 -3.35 -0.17
CA ARG A 192 6.18 -4.46 -0.16
C ARG A 192 5.06 -4.31 -1.18
N ASP A 193 4.77 -3.08 -1.59
CA ASP A 193 3.74 -2.76 -2.56
C ASP A 193 3.98 -1.41 -3.24
N ARG A 194 3.11 -1.07 -4.19
CA ARG A 194 3.20 0.17 -4.97
C ARG A 194 3.12 1.44 -4.11
N VAL A 195 2.32 1.43 -3.01
CA VAL A 195 2.19 2.60 -2.13
C VAL A 195 3.53 2.93 -1.51
N GLN A 196 4.22 1.91 -0.96
CA GLN A 196 5.53 2.08 -0.35
C GLN A 196 6.58 2.58 -1.34
N ALA A 197 6.58 2.09 -2.59
CA ALA A 197 7.48 2.58 -3.63
C ALA A 197 7.21 4.05 -3.98
N VAL A 198 5.96 4.46 -4.02
CA VAL A 198 5.56 5.85 -4.28
C VAL A 198 5.97 6.75 -3.12
N VAL A 199 5.75 6.35 -1.87
CA VAL A 199 6.21 7.08 -0.68
C VAL A 199 7.72 7.32 -0.76
N LEU A 200 8.50 6.27 -1.03
CA LEU A 200 9.96 6.36 -1.21
C LEU A 200 10.37 7.35 -2.30
N ALA A 201 9.67 7.37 -3.45
CA ALA A 201 9.96 8.30 -4.54
C ALA A 201 9.78 9.78 -4.13
N TYR A 202 8.84 10.06 -3.23
CA TYR A 202 8.65 11.41 -2.68
C TYR A 202 9.63 11.73 -1.55
N GLU A 203 9.87 10.80 -0.63
CA GLU A 203 10.82 10.97 0.48
C GLU A 203 12.24 11.25 0.01
N THR A 204 12.66 10.60 -1.06
CA THR A 204 13.98 10.80 -1.68
C THR A 204 14.05 12.01 -2.61
N GLY A 205 12.92 12.69 -2.86
CA GLY A 205 12.85 13.81 -3.78
C GLY A 205 13.02 13.43 -5.26
N LEU A 206 12.89 12.16 -5.62
CA LEU A 206 12.85 11.72 -7.03
C LEU A 206 11.67 12.36 -7.77
N VAL A 207 10.57 12.56 -7.08
CA VAL A 207 9.39 13.29 -7.54
C VAL A 207 9.07 14.40 -6.57
N VAL A 208 8.81 15.58 -7.11
CA VAL A 208 8.37 16.76 -6.34
C VAL A 208 6.91 17.03 -6.70
N PRO A 209 6.01 17.35 -5.74
CA PRO A 209 4.64 17.71 -6.03
C PRO A 209 4.53 18.89 -6.96
N GLY A 210 3.64 18.77 -7.95
CA GLY A 210 3.38 19.86 -8.89
C GLY A 210 4.37 19.98 -10.05
N SER A 211 5.30 19.03 -10.20
CA SER A 211 6.21 18.95 -11.36
C SER A 211 5.67 18.10 -12.48
#